data_dd92d75792f2c5f32e41c2956e4c99cc
#
_entry.id   dd92d75792f2c5f32e41c2956e4c99cc
#
_cell.length_a   1.000
_cell.length_b   1.000
_cell.length_c   1.000
_cell.angle_alpha   90.00
_cell.angle_beta   90.00
_cell.angle_gamma   90.00
#
_symmetry.space_group_name_H-M   'P 1'
#
loop_
_entity.id
_entity.type
_entity.pdbx_description
1 polymer ?
#
loop_
_entity_poly.entity_id
_entity_poly.type
_entity_poly.pdbx_seq_one_letter_code
_entity_poly.pdbx_strand_id
1 'polypeptide(L)'
;VAAAVLLENVYKFYNNTPVVNDLSFNIEAGEIFALLGPNGAGKSTTIRMLTTLTKPSQGKMEVAGYDVVRQPLLAKQSIGVVLQQTSVDGDLSVWENMELHGRLHHIPNPQRQRLINQWLDYVELADRRESLVKTLSGGMKRRLQIARALLHQPQILFLDEPTVGLDPQTRRRLWEIIRDLNKQGMTMLLTTHYMDEVEFLCDAFGSTKPGRIGIMDGGKLISLGTLKQLRSAHGEGLIMKQLSVTTTSNDSSRGWEYLFFPSLEEANIYLNQQPDKTGMMVRPSNLEDIFVELTGRQLN
;
A
#
# COMPACT_ATOMS: atom_id res chain seq x y z
N VAL A 1 -14.53 9.64 16.31
CA VAL A 1 -14.83 8.62 15.30
C VAL A 1 -14.02 7.40 15.70
N ALA A 2 -14.67 6.22 15.82
CA ALA A 2 -13.94 4.99 16.15
C ALA A 2 -12.99 4.62 14.97
N ALA A 3 -11.77 4.21 15.30
CA ALA A 3 -10.82 3.75 14.30
C ALA A 3 -11.31 2.44 13.67
N ALA A 4 -11.21 2.33 12.35
CA ALA A 4 -11.48 1.08 11.63
C ALA A 4 -10.37 0.05 11.88
N VAL A 5 -9.12 0.52 12.02
CA VAL A 5 -7.96 -0.29 12.40
C VAL A 5 -7.18 0.45 13.47
N LEU A 6 -6.73 -0.25 14.51
CA LEU A 6 -5.94 0.31 15.60
C LEU A 6 -4.77 -0.62 15.91
N LEU A 7 -3.56 -0.06 15.99
CA LEU A 7 -2.36 -0.71 16.48
C LEU A 7 -1.78 0.13 17.61
N GLU A 8 -1.48 -0.50 18.75
CA GLU A 8 -0.91 0.14 19.94
C GLU A 8 0.28 -0.68 20.44
N ASN A 9 1.48 -0.11 20.34
CA ASN A 9 2.77 -0.68 20.78
C ASN A 9 2.96 -2.13 20.32
N VAL A 10 2.77 -2.38 19.03
CA VAL A 10 2.78 -3.74 18.46
C VAL A 10 4.20 -4.19 18.18
N TYR A 11 4.52 -5.39 18.65
CA TYR A 11 5.79 -6.07 18.39
C TYR A 11 5.55 -7.43 17.76
N LYS A 12 6.46 -7.81 16.86
CA LYS A 12 6.53 -9.18 16.34
C LYS A 12 7.97 -9.66 16.29
N PHE A 13 8.23 -10.75 16.98
CA PHE A 13 9.53 -11.42 16.97
C PHE A 13 9.44 -12.75 16.23
N TYR A 14 10.49 -13.08 15.49
CA TYR A 14 10.79 -14.41 14.99
C TYR A 14 12.19 -14.79 15.44
N ASN A 15 12.34 -15.91 16.16
CA ASN A 15 13.63 -16.35 16.70
C ASN A 15 14.39 -15.23 17.44
N ASN A 16 13.70 -14.49 18.31
CA ASN A 16 14.19 -13.32 19.06
C ASN A 16 14.60 -12.10 18.19
N THR A 17 14.42 -12.15 16.90
CA THR A 17 14.68 -11.01 16.03
C THR A 17 13.38 -10.19 15.86
N PRO A 18 13.38 -8.88 16.18
CA PRO A 18 12.22 -8.03 15.98
C PRO A 18 12.03 -7.75 14.48
N VAL A 19 10.88 -8.18 13.94
CA VAL A 19 10.46 -7.87 12.55
C VAL A 19 9.48 -6.72 12.53
N VAL A 20 8.69 -6.55 13.59
CA VAL A 20 7.88 -5.35 13.85
C VAL A 20 8.24 -4.90 15.27
N ASN A 21 8.54 -3.61 15.42
CA ASN A 21 9.14 -3.06 16.62
C ASN A 21 8.45 -1.73 16.98
N ASP A 22 7.59 -1.75 17.99
CA ASP A 22 6.83 -0.62 18.52
C ASP A 22 5.97 0.09 17.48
N LEU A 23 5.19 -0.68 16.74
CA LEU A 23 4.34 -0.14 15.68
C LEU A 23 3.01 0.35 16.27
N SER A 24 2.75 1.66 16.14
CA SER A 24 1.50 2.29 16.60
C SER A 24 0.96 3.23 15.52
N PHE A 25 -0.27 2.97 15.07
CA PHE A 25 -1.05 3.86 14.22
C PHE A 25 -2.53 3.46 14.22
N ASN A 26 -3.37 4.32 13.69
CA ASN A 26 -4.78 4.03 13.46
C ASN A 26 -5.17 4.33 12.01
N ILE A 27 -6.26 3.72 11.55
CA ILE A 27 -6.89 4.00 10.25
C ILE A 27 -8.35 4.36 10.51
N GLU A 28 -8.79 5.47 9.97
CA GLU A 28 -10.18 5.90 10.09
C GLU A 28 -11.09 5.19 9.08
N ALA A 29 -12.38 5.12 9.38
CA ALA A 29 -13.36 4.58 8.43
C ALA A 29 -13.39 5.42 7.13
N GLY A 30 -13.37 4.74 5.99
CA GLY A 30 -13.32 5.34 4.65
C GLY A 30 -11.96 5.90 4.25
N GLU A 31 -10.94 5.72 5.07
CA GLU A 31 -9.57 6.15 4.76
C GLU A 31 -8.84 5.12 3.88
N ILE A 32 -8.00 5.61 2.97
CA ILE A 32 -6.95 4.81 2.35
C ILE A 32 -5.62 5.08 3.07
N PHE A 33 -5.01 4.02 3.57
CA PHE A 33 -3.74 4.08 4.30
C PHE A 33 -2.70 3.24 3.56
N ALA A 34 -1.60 3.88 3.17
CA ALA A 34 -0.48 3.20 2.53
C ALA A 34 0.66 2.96 3.53
N LEU A 35 1.09 1.73 3.68
CA LEU A 35 2.29 1.37 4.43
C LEU A 35 3.43 1.17 3.44
N LEU A 36 4.27 2.20 3.31
CA LEU A 36 5.39 2.26 2.38
C LEU A 36 6.70 1.82 3.05
N GLY A 37 7.55 1.12 2.34
CA GLY A 37 8.88 0.76 2.85
C GLY A 37 9.56 -0.32 2.01
N PRO A 38 10.85 -0.58 2.24
CA PRO A 38 11.61 -1.57 1.50
C PRO A 38 11.16 -3.00 1.84
N ASN A 39 11.66 -3.95 1.06
CA ASN A 39 11.50 -5.37 1.37
C ASN A 39 12.14 -5.68 2.72
N GLY A 40 11.45 -6.45 3.56
CA GLY A 40 11.91 -6.75 4.93
C GLY A 40 11.58 -5.69 5.98
N ALA A 41 10.96 -4.55 5.63
CA ALA A 41 10.56 -3.52 6.61
C ALA A 41 9.47 -3.96 7.62
N GLY A 42 8.84 -5.12 7.41
CA GLY A 42 7.78 -5.63 8.31
C GLY A 42 6.35 -5.44 7.79
N LYS A 43 6.15 -4.84 6.61
CA LYS A 43 4.82 -4.53 6.02
C LYS A 43 3.90 -5.75 5.91
N SER A 44 4.32 -6.80 5.20
CA SER A 44 3.53 -8.04 5.05
C SER A 44 3.32 -8.76 6.37
N THR A 45 4.26 -8.66 7.31
CA THR A 45 4.09 -9.20 8.67
C THR A 45 2.98 -8.46 9.41
N THR A 46 2.89 -7.14 9.26
CA THR A 46 1.81 -6.33 9.82
C THR A 46 0.45 -6.72 9.23
N ILE A 47 0.36 -6.86 7.90
CA ILE A 47 -0.86 -7.40 7.25
C ILE A 47 -1.23 -8.78 7.79
N ARG A 48 -0.26 -9.69 7.92
CA ARG A 48 -0.51 -11.05 8.45
C ARG A 48 -1.02 -11.04 9.89
N MET A 49 -0.60 -10.10 10.72
CA MET A 49 -1.13 -9.93 12.08
C MET A 49 -2.55 -9.38 12.06
N LEU A 50 -2.82 -8.32 11.27
CA LEU A 50 -4.16 -7.72 11.11
C LEU A 50 -5.18 -8.71 10.54
N THR A 51 -4.74 -9.57 9.61
CA THR A 51 -5.59 -10.62 9.01
C THR A 51 -5.70 -11.89 9.85
N THR A 52 -5.15 -11.86 11.07
CA THR A 52 -5.15 -12.97 12.02
C THR A 52 -4.44 -14.25 11.54
N LEU A 53 -3.59 -14.15 10.50
CA LEU A 53 -2.76 -15.26 10.01
C LEU A 53 -1.57 -15.54 10.94
N THR A 54 -1.15 -14.55 11.74
CA THR A 54 -0.18 -14.69 12.82
C THR A 54 -0.54 -13.77 13.98
N LYS A 55 -0.17 -14.14 15.21
CA LYS A 55 -0.45 -13.31 16.39
C LYS A 55 0.69 -12.29 16.59
N PRO A 56 0.40 -11.07 17.04
CA PRO A 56 1.43 -10.18 17.57
C PRO A 56 2.13 -10.83 18.77
N SER A 57 3.38 -10.50 18.99
CA SER A 57 4.13 -10.96 20.16
C SER A 57 3.82 -10.12 21.40
N GLN A 58 3.58 -8.80 21.21
CA GLN A 58 3.16 -7.86 22.23
C GLN A 58 2.33 -6.74 21.58
N GLY A 59 1.65 -5.95 22.43
CA GLY A 59 0.81 -4.84 21.99
C GLY A 59 -0.63 -5.24 21.70
N LYS A 60 -1.42 -4.28 21.23
CA LYS A 60 -2.84 -4.43 20.94
C LYS A 60 -3.12 -4.14 19.47
N MET A 61 -3.96 -4.96 18.85
CA MET A 61 -4.44 -4.74 17.48
C MET A 61 -5.94 -4.97 17.41
N GLU A 62 -6.66 -4.02 16.81
CA GLU A 62 -8.10 -4.10 16.56
C GLU A 62 -8.41 -3.84 15.10
N VAL A 63 -9.38 -4.57 14.57
CA VAL A 63 -9.92 -4.44 13.21
C VAL A 63 -11.44 -4.40 13.30
N ALA A 64 -12.06 -3.35 12.77
CA ALA A 64 -13.50 -3.10 12.89
C ALA A 64 -14.00 -3.15 14.34
N GLY A 65 -13.16 -2.73 15.31
CA GLY A 65 -13.46 -2.76 16.75
C GLY A 65 -13.26 -4.13 17.40
N TYR A 66 -12.80 -5.15 16.67
CA TYR A 66 -12.54 -6.49 17.21
C TYR A 66 -11.05 -6.71 17.44
N ASP A 67 -10.68 -7.17 18.64
CA ASP A 67 -9.32 -7.59 18.97
C ASP A 67 -8.93 -8.81 18.14
N VAL A 68 -7.84 -8.70 17.36
CA VAL A 68 -7.42 -9.75 16.42
C VAL A 68 -6.97 -11.05 17.08
N VAL A 69 -6.64 -11.02 18.39
CA VAL A 69 -6.22 -12.19 19.17
C VAL A 69 -7.39 -12.81 19.91
N ARG A 70 -8.27 -11.97 20.50
CA ARG A 70 -9.39 -12.43 21.34
C ARG A 70 -10.64 -12.75 20.51
N GLN A 71 -10.85 -12.03 19.41
CA GLN A 71 -12.06 -12.11 18.57
C GLN A 71 -11.71 -12.34 17.07
N PRO A 72 -10.82 -13.30 16.75
CA PRO A 72 -10.26 -13.45 15.40
C PRO A 72 -11.32 -13.76 14.32
N LEU A 73 -12.40 -14.44 14.67
CA LEU A 73 -13.47 -14.77 13.72
C LEU A 73 -14.26 -13.52 13.30
N LEU A 74 -14.59 -12.64 14.26
CA LEU A 74 -15.29 -11.39 13.97
C LEU A 74 -14.42 -10.43 13.17
N ALA A 75 -13.13 -10.32 13.53
CA ALA A 75 -12.17 -9.57 12.73
C ALA A 75 -12.10 -10.09 11.28
N LYS A 76 -11.99 -11.41 11.07
CA LYS A 76 -11.97 -12.03 9.73
C LYS A 76 -13.24 -11.77 8.92
N GLN A 77 -14.40 -11.79 9.54
CA GLN A 77 -15.66 -11.53 8.86
C GLN A 77 -15.79 -10.09 8.36
N SER A 78 -15.07 -9.16 9.00
CA SER A 78 -15.11 -7.73 8.68
C SER A 78 -14.13 -7.30 7.59
N ILE A 79 -13.25 -8.21 7.12
CA ILE A 79 -12.14 -7.87 6.22
C ILE A 79 -12.18 -8.66 4.91
N GLY A 80 -11.83 -7.96 3.82
CA GLY A 80 -11.38 -8.58 2.57
C GLY A 80 -9.85 -8.54 2.50
N VAL A 81 -9.23 -9.59 1.96
CA VAL A 81 -7.77 -9.68 1.90
C VAL A 81 -7.31 -10.10 0.52
N VAL A 82 -6.37 -9.34 -0.03
CA VAL A 82 -5.65 -9.65 -1.26
C VAL A 82 -4.16 -9.74 -0.92
N LEU A 83 -3.66 -10.96 -0.81
CA LEU A 83 -2.25 -11.22 -0.50
C LEU A 83 -1.38 -11.09 -1.76
N GLN A 84 -0.07 -10.88 -1.56
CA GLN A 84 0.91 -10.78 -2.65
C GLN A 84 0.89 -12.03 -3.55
N GLN A 85 0.83 -13.21 -2.95
CA GLN A 85 0.71 -14.46 -3.72
C GLN A 85 -0.71 -14.67 -4.26
N THR A 86 -0.80 -15.23 -5.46
CA THR A 86 -2.08 -15.56 -6.07
C THR A 86 -2.79 -16.65 -5.26
N SER A 87 -3.98 -16.31 -4.74
CA SER A 87 -4.77 -17.17 -3.88
C SER A 87 -6.04 -17.70 -4.56
N VAL A 88 -6.14 -17.58 -5.89
CA VAL A 88 -7.23 -18.16 -6.71
C VAL A 88 -6.80 -19.50 -7.26
N ASP A 89 -7.75 -20.43 -7.36
CA ASP A 89 -7.51 -21.77 -7.89
C ASP A 89 -7.43 -21.72 -9.43
N GLY A 90 -6.31 -22.18 -9.98
CA GLY A 90 -6.03 -22.15 -11.41
C GLY A 90 -6.86 -23.15 -12.24
N ASP A 91 -7.30 -24.22 -11.62
CA ASP A 91 -8.07 -25.29 -12.27
C ASP A 91 -9.58 -25.06 -12.25
N LEU A 92 -10.04 -24.07 -11.50
CA LEU A 92 -11.41 -23.58 -11.52
C LEU A 92 -11.56 -22.42 -12.51
N SER A 93 -12.78 -22.25 -13.02
CA SER A 93 -13.16 -21.06 -13.78
C SER A 93 -13.23 -19.82 -12.88
N VAL A 94 -13.30 -18.64 -13.50
CA VAL A 94 -13.52 -17.37 -12.79
C VAL A 94 -14.80 -17.45 -11.94
N TRP A 95 -15.88 -17.94 -12.53
CA TRP A 95 -17.16 -18.12 -11.83
C TRP A 95 -17.07 -19.09 -10.67
N GLU A 96 -16.46 -20.26 -10.86
CA GLU A 96 -16.33 -21.28 -9.82
C GLU A 96 -15.49 -20.79 -8.63
N ASN A 97 -14.42 -20.02 -8.87
CA ASN A 97 -13.65 -19.37 -7.80
C ASN A 97 -14.52 -18.44 -6.95
N MET A 98 -15.38 -17.64 -7.59
CA MET A 98 -16.31 -16.74 -6.90
C MET A 98 -17.40 -17.52 -6.16
N GLU A 99 -17.97 -18.52 -6.81
CA GLU A 99 -19.02 -19.38 -6.25
C GLU A 99 -18.53 -20.13 -5.01
N LEU A 100 -17.33 -20.74 -5.08
CA LEU A 100 -16.70 -21.41 -3.95
C LEU A 100 -16.51 -20.46 -2.77
N HIS A 101 -15.96 -19.27 -3.02
CA HIS A 101 -15.71 -18.28 -1.98
C HIS A 101 -17.03 -17.78 -1.34
N GLY A 102 -18.05 -17.54 -2.15
CA GLY A 102 -19.37 -17.15 -1.64
C GLY A 102 -20.04 -18.22 -0.78
N ARG A 103 -19.83 -19.50 -1.10
CA ARG A 103 -20.27 -20.62 -0.26
C ARG A 103 -19.51 -20.69 1.07
N LEU A 104 -18.21 -20.50 1.05
CA LEU A 104 -17.38 -20.46 2.26
C LEU A 104 -17.81 -19.34 3.22
N HIS A 105 -18.31 -18.23 2.69
CA HIS A 105 -18.87 -17.12 3.48
C HIS A 105 -20.38 -17.28 3.75
N HIS A 106 -20.98 -18.45 3.48
CA HIS A 106 -22.38 -18.76 3.72
C HIS A 106 -23.38 -17.79 3.06
N ILE A 107 -23.02 -17.18 1.92
CA ILE A 107 -23.89 -16.26 1.19
C ILE A 107 -25.01 -17.07 0.51
N PRO A 108 -26.30 -16.76 0.76
CA PRO A 108 -27.42 -17.48 0.15
C PRO A 108 -27.39 -17.43 -1.38
N ASN A 109 -27.82 -18.51 -2.05
CA ASN A 109 -27.67 -18.67 -3.50
C ASN A 109 -28.17 -17.46 -4.32
N PRO A 110 -29.43 -16.97 -4.17
CA PRO A 110 -29.86 -15.83 -4.99
C PRO A 110 -29.05 -14.55 -4.81
N GLN A 111 -28.60 -14.28 -3.57
CA GLN A 111 -27.74 -13.13 -3.26
C GLN A 111 -26.33 -13.35 -3.81
N ARG A 112 -25.78 -14.55 -3.66
CA ARG A 112 -24.44 -14.90 -4.14
C ARG A 112 -24.31 -14.71 -5.64
N GLN A 113 -25.24 -15.20 -6.43
CA GLN A 113 -25.22 -15.02 -7.88
C GLN A 113 -25.27 -13.55 -8.29
N ARG A 114 -26.12 -12.75 -7.64
CA ARG A 114 -26.16 -11.30 -7.90
C ARG A 114 -24.83 -10.61 -7.59
N LEU A 115 -24.24 -10.91 -6.44
CA LEU A 115 -22.96 -10.34 -6.03
C LEU A 115 -21.81 -10.77 -6.94
N ILE A 116 -21.79 -12.05 -7.37
CA ILE A 116 -20.78 -12.53 -8.32
C ILE A 116 -20.86 -11.76 -9.63
N ASN A 117 -22.05 -11.65 -10.23
CA ASN A 117 -22.21 -10.88 -11.47
C ASN A 117 -21.77 -9.42 -11.27
N GLN A 118 -22.25 -8.75 -10.21
CA GLN A 118 -21.88 -7.37 -9.89
C GLN A 118 -20.36 -7.18 -9.79
N TRP A 119 -19.66 -8.04 -9.05
CA TRP A 119 -18.23 -7.88 -8.87
C TRP A 119 -17.41 -8.29 -10.10
N LEU A 120 -17.86 -9.27 -10.89
CA LEU A 120 -17.19 -9.61 -12.15
C LEU A 120 -17.37 -8.51 -13.20
N ASP A 121 -18.54 -7.86 -13.26
CA ASP A 121 -18.76 -6.67 -14.10
C ASP A 121 -17.84 -5.53 -13.65
N TYR A 122 -17.79 -5.25 -12.33
CA TYR A 122 -17.00 -4.16 -11.76
C TYR A 122 -15.49 -4.29 -12.06
N VAL A 123 -14.95 -5.51 -12.01
CA VAL A 123 -13.53 -5.78 -12.30
C VAL A 123 -13.28 -6.14 -13.77
N GLU A 124 -14.27 -6.01 -14.66
CA GLU A 124 -14.18 -6.29 -16.12
C GLU A 124 -13.76 -7.73 -16.43
N LEU A 125 -14.36 -8.69 -15.75
CA LEU A 125 -14.15 -10.12 -15.97
C LEU A 125 -15.44 -10.88 -16.34
N ALA A 126 -16.54 -10.20 -16.60
CA ALA A 126 -17.82 -10.83 -16.94
C ALA A 126 -17.72 -11.71 -18.18
N ASP A 127 -17.05 -11.23 -19.24
CA ASP A 127 -16.83 -11.98 -20.50
C ASP A 127 -15.89 -13.18 -20.34
N ARG A 128 -15.21 -13.29 -19.20
CA ARG A 128 -14.26 -14.35 -18.88
C ARG A 128 -14.75 -15.31 -17.81
N ARG A 129 -16.01 -15.21 -17.42
CA ARG A 129 -16.60 -15.99 -16.30
C ARG A 129 -16.37 -17.50 -16.39
N GLU A 130 -16.43 -18.07 -17.61
CA GLU A 130 -16.25 -19.51 -17.86
C GLU A 130 -14.77 -19.87 -18.14
N SER A 131 -13.88 -18.89 -18.24
CA SER A 131 -12.45 -19.13 -18.51
C SER A 131 -11.78 -19.72 -17.26
N LEU A 132 -10.92 -20.73 -17.45
CA LEU A 132 -10.09 -21.25 -16.36
C LEU A 132 -9.11 -20.20 -15.90
N VAL A 133 -8.94 -20.06 -14.59
CA VAL A 133 -8.07 -19.01 -13.99
C VAL A 133 -6.62 -19.15 -14.42
N LYS A 134 -6.12 -20.37 -14.68
CA LYS A 134 -4.76 -20.58 -15.20
C LYS A 134 -4.49 -19.89 -16.55
N THR A 135 -5.54 -19.66 -17.36
CA THR A 135 -5.43 -18.99 -18.68
C THR A 135 -5.45 -17.46 -18.60
N LEU A 136 -5.74 -16.89 -17.43
CA LEU A 136 -5.80 -15.45 -17.23
C LEU A 136 -4.40 -14.84 -17.13
N SER A 137 -4.27 -13.57 -17.57
CA SER A 137 -3.07 -12.77 -17.30
C SER A 137 -2.90 -12.49 -15.79
N GLY A 138 -1.71 -12.08 -15.36
CA GLY A 138 -1.43 -11.71 -13.97
C GLY A 138 -2.39 -10.62 -13.46
N GLY A 139 -2.63 -9.58 -14.26
CA GLY A 139 -3.55 -8.51 -13.94
C GLY A 139 -5.02 -8.97 -13.83
N MET A 140 -5.46 -9.86 -14.70
CA MET A 140 -6.80 -10.45 -14.62
C MET A 140 -6.96 -11.29 -13.34
N LYS A 141 -5.94 -12.09 -12.98
CA LYS A 141 -5.92 -12.83 -11.72
C LYS A 141 -5.99 -11.89 -10.51
N ARG A 142 -5.29 -10.75 -10.56
CA ARG A 142 -5.32 -9.77 -9.47
C ARG A 142 -6.68 -9.12 -9.33
N ARG A 143 -7.32 -8.75 -10.44
CA ARG A 143 -8.70 -8.23 -10.45
C ARG A 143 -9.70 -9.25 -9.90
N LEU A 144 -9.55 -10.52 -10.25
CA LEU A 144 -10.38 -11.60 -9.67
C LEU A 144 -10.18 -11.74 -8.15
N GLN A 145 -8.95 -11.63 -7.66
CA GLN A 145 -8.68 -11.66 -6.21
C GLN A 145 -9.40 -10.53 -5.48
N ILE A 146 -9.43 -9.31 -6.05
CA ILE A 146 -10.16 -8.17 -5.48
C ILE A 146 -11.67 -8.45 -5.49
N ALA A 147 -12.24 -8.86 -6.62
CA ALA A 147 -13.67 -9.20 -6.71
C ALA A 147 -14.08 -10.26 -5.67
N ARG A 148 -13.24 -11.28 -5.51
CA ARG A 148 -13.43 -12.33 -4.52
C ARG A 148 -13.37 -11.81 -3.09
N ALA A 149 -12.40 -10.94 -2.77
CA ALA A 149 -12.25 -10.34 -1.45
C ALA A 149 -13.42 -9.43 -1.06
N LEU A 150 -14.15 -8.89 -2.04
CA LEU A 150 -15.31 -8.01 -1.83
C LEU A 150 -16.65 -8.75 -1.77
N LEU A 151 -16.68 -10.03 -2.13
CA LEU A 151 -17.92 -10.79 -2.32
C LEU A 151 -18.80 -10.87 -1.05
N HIS A 152 -18.19 -10.96 0.13
CA HIS A 152 -18.87 -11.01 1.42
C HIS A 152 -19.09 -9.61 2.04
N GLN A 153 -18.89 -8.54 1.25
CA GLN A 153 -19.13 -7.15 1.64
C GLN A 153 -18.35 -6.72 2.91
N PRO A 154 -17.02 -6.84 2.93
CA PRO A 154 -16.21 -6.47 4.08
C PRO A 154 -16.25 -4.97 4.35
N GLN A 155 -15.96 -4.57 5.59
CA GLN A 155 -15.82 -3.17 5.98
C GLN A 155 -14.44 -2.59 5.61
N ILE A 156 -13.42 -3.44 5.57
CA ILE A 156 -12.02 -3.06 5.38
C ILE A 156 -11.38 -3.99 4.35
N LEU A 157 -10.62 -3.43 3.40
CA LEU A 157 -9.86 -4.18 2.41
C LEU A 157 -8.36 -4.06 2.69
N PHE A 158 -7.69 -5.18 2.91
CA PHE A 158 -6.24 -5.28 3.01
C PHE A 158 -5.63 -5.74 1.69
N LEU A 159 -4.64 -4.99 1.20
CA LEU A 159 -3.96 -5.21 -0.07
C LEU A 159 -2.45 -5.33 0.19
N ASP A 160 -1.90 -6.53 0.10
CA ASP A 160 -0.46 -6.76 0.27
C ASP A 160 0.23 -6.73 -1.09
N GLU A 161 0.96 -5.65 -1.37
CA GLU A 161 1.67 -5.39 -2.62
C GLU A 161 0.81 -5.67 -3.88
N PRO A 162 -0.33 -4.96 -4.05
CA PRO A 162 -1.36 -5.33 -5.01
C PRO A 162 -0.91 -5.28 -6.47
N THR A 163 0.13 -4.56 -6.83
CA THR A 163 0.54 -4.30 -8.22
C THR A 163 1.90 -4.87 -8.58
N VAL A 164 2.55 -5.59 -7.67
CA VAL A 164 3.84 -6.22 -7.92
C VAL A 164 3.76 -7.20 -9.10
N GLY A 165 4.72 -7.09 -10.03
CA GLY A 165 4.82 -7.97 -11.19
C GLY A 165 3.82 -7.67 -12.32
N LEU A 166 3.07 -6.57 -12.23
CA LEU A 166 2.17 -6.13 -13.29
C LEU A 166 2.86 -5.11 -14.21
N ASP A 167 2.48 -5.13 -15.49
CA ASP A 167 2.87 -4.10 -16.44
C ASP A 167 2.24 -2.73 -16.08
N PRO A 168 2.83 -1.60 -16.57
CA PRO A 168 2.39 -0.25 -16.16
C PRO A 168 0.92 0.04 -16.48
N GLN A 169 0.38 -0.46 -17.61
CA GLN A 169 -1.01 -0.21 -17.99
C GLN A 169 -1.98 -0.95 -17.05
N THR A 170 -1.71 -2.22 -16.79
CA THR A 170 -2.49 -3.06 -15.87
C THR A 170 -2.43 -2.51 -14.44
N ARG A 171 -1.24 -2.05 -14.00
CA ARG A 171 -1.05 -1.40 -12.69
C ARG A 171 -1.95 -0.19 -12.55
N ARG A 172 -1.94 0.71 -13.54
CA ARG A 172 -2.77 1.93 -13.51
C ARG A 172 -4.26 1.61 -13.45
N ARG A 173 -4.71 0.61 -14.21
CA ARG A 173 -6.11 0.16 -14.16
C ARG A 173 -6.49 -0.37 -12.79
N LEU A 174 -5.61 -1.08 -12.12
CA LEU A 174 -5.84 -1.59 -10.77
C LEU A 174 -5.93 -0.44 -9.75
N TRP A 175 -5.08 0.57 -9.86
CA TRP A 175 -5.15 1.76 -9.01
C TRP A 175 -6.49 2.51 -9.17
N GLU A 176 -7.01 2.62 -10.39
CA GLU A 176 -8.33 3.21 -10.63
C GLU A 176 -9.42 2.42 -9.89
N ILE A 177 -9.43 1.09 -10.00
CA ILE A 177 -10.38 0.22 -9.28
C ILE A 177 -10.27 0.44 -7.77
N ILE A 178 -9.07 0.44 -7.21
CA ILE A 178 -8.82 0.66 -5.77
C ILE A 178 -9.33 2.04 -5.34
N ARG A 179 -9.00 3.08 -6.10
CA ARG A 179 -9.43 4.44 -5.80
C ARG A 179 -10.94 4.61 -5.87
N ASP A 180 -11.60 4.00 -6.84
CA ASP A 180 -13.05 4.08 -6.97
C ASP A 180 -13.78 3.33 -5.85
N LEU A 181 -13.26 2.20 -5.37
CA LEU A 181 -13.75 1.52 -4.18
C LEU A 181 -13.62 2.43 -2.93
N ASN A 182 -12.50 3.14 -2.78
CA ASN A 182 -12.32 4.07 -1.66
C ASN A 182 -13.29 5.26 -1.74
N LYS A 183 -13.54 5.83 -2.92
CA LYS A 183 -14.55 6.87 -3.12
C LYS A 183 -15.96 6.41 -2.73
N GLN A 184 -16.25 5.12 -2.84
CA GLN A 184 -17.51 4.52 -2.38
C GLN A 184 -17.54 4.29 -0.84
N GLY A 185 -16.52 4.71 -0.11
CA GLY A 185 -16.43 4.64 1.34
C GLY A 185 -15.68 3.42 1.89
N MET A 186 -15.05 2.60 1.04
CA MET A 186 -14.26 1.45 1.48
C MET A 186 -13.02 1.91 2.26
N THR A 187 -12.83 1.40 3.47
CA THR A 187 -11.59 1.57 4.22
C THR A 187 -10.52 0.64 3.69
N MET A 188 -9.30 1.13 3.49
CA MET A 188 -8.23 0.32 2.91
C MET A 188 -6.89 0.51 3.62
N LEU A 189 -6.17 -0.60 3.77
CA LEU A 189 -4.74 -0.61 4.07
C LEU A 189 -4.03 -1.33 2.92
N LEU A 190 -3.12 -0.63 2.27
CA LEU A 190 -2.24 -1.25 1.28
C LEU A 190 -0.79 -1.21 1.74
N THR A 191 -0.03 -2.24 1.39
CA THR A 191 1.42 -2.23 1.51
C THR A 191 2.04 -2.14 0.13
N THR A 192 3.11 -1.37 0.00
CA THR A 192 3.84 -1.25 -1.25
C THR A 192 5.26 -0.76 -1.02
N HIS A 193 6.10 -0.93 -2.02
CA HIS A 193 7.40 -0.25 -2.14
C HIS A 193 7.41 0.72 -3.34
N TYR A 194 6.30 0.83 -4.10
CA TYR A 194 6.16 1.76 -5.22
C TYR A 194 5.60 3.10 -4.75
N MET A 195 6.37 4.16 -4.90
CA MET A 195 6.00 5.51 -4.46
C MET A 195 4.95 6.15 -5.36
N ASP A 196 5.02 5.91 -6.66
CA ASP A 196 4.03 6.33 -7.64
C ASP A 196 2.63 5.76 -7.34
N GLU A 197 2.55 4.52 -6.83
CA GLU A 197 1.31 3.91 -6.34
C GLU A 197 0.74 4.68 -5.15
N VAL A 198 1.60 4.99 -4.17
CA VAL A 198 1.20 5.71 -2.97
C VAL A 198 0.75 7.14 -3.31
N GLU A 199 1.52 7.84 -4.14
CA GLU A 199 1.17 9.20 -4.58
C GLU A 199 -0.19 9.21 -5.30
N PHE A 200 -0.42 8.27 -6.23
CA PHE A 200 -1.68 8.18 -6.96
C PHE A 200 -2.88 7.85 -6.05
N LEU A 201 -2.71 6.93 -5.10
CA LEU A 201 -3.80 6.44 -4.27
C LEU A 201 -4.10 7.33 -3.06
N CYS A 202 -3.07 7.96 -2.48
CA CYS A 202 -3.21 8.81 -1.29
C CYS A 202 -3.41 10.29 -1.62
N ASP A 203 -3.30 10.69 -2.90
CA ASP A 203 -3.59 12.05 -3.32
C ASP A 203 -5.07 12.38 -3.08
N ALA A 204 -5.32 13.58 -2.57
CA ALA A 204 -6.66 14.07 -2.23
C ALA A 204 -7.60 14.28 -3.44
N PHE A 205 -7.13 14.04 -4.68
CA PHE A 205 -7.90 14.31 -5.89
C PHE A 205 -9.14 13.41 -6.01
N GLY A 206 -10.29 13.95 -5.59
CA GLY A 206 -11.59 13.28 -5.69
C GLY A 206 -11.93 12.31 -4.56
N SER A 207 -11.11 12.21 -3.50
CA SER A 207 -11.43 11.45 -2.28
C SER A 207 -12.12 12.34 -1.25
N THR A 208 -13.00 11.75 -0.43
CA THR A 208 -13.65 12.47 0.69
C THR A 208 -12.67 12.82 1.81
N LYS A 209 -11.58 12.06 1.91
CA LYS A 209 -10.46 12.27 2.85
C LYS A 209 -9.14 12.02 2.14
N PRO A 210 -8.09 12.85 2.39
CA PRO A 210 -6.75 12.56 1.90
C PRO A 210 -6.25 11.27 2.55
N GLY A 211 -5.62 10.40 1.75
CA GLY A 211 -4.98 9.21 2.27
C GLY A 211 -3.77 9.55 3.14
N ARG A 212 -3.49 8.73 4.16
CA ARG A 212 -2.25 8.82 4.94
C ARG A 212 -1.25 7.77 4.54
N ILE A 213 0.00 8.12 4.73
CA ILE A 213 1.17 7.32 4.37
C ILE A 213 1.98 7.08 5.64
N GLY A 214 2.16 5.82 6.00
CA GLY A 214 3.12 5.39 7.01
C GLY A 214 4.40 4.90 6.34
N ILE A 215 5.52 5.56 6.58
CA ILE A 215 6.83 5.12 6.10
C ILE A 215 7.43 4.19 7.12
N MET A 216 7.75 2.97 6.69
CA MET A 216 8.24 1.90 7.56
C MET A 216 9.64 1.44 7.13
N ASP A 217 10.59 1.40 8.07
CA ASP A 217 11.92 0.81 7.88
C ASP A 217 12.37 0.09 9.15
N GLY A 218 13.09 -1.04 9.00
CA GLY A 218 13.62 -1.82 10.12
C GLY A 218 12.59 -2.23 11.17
N GLY A 219 11.34 -2.47 10.76
CA GLY A 219 10.25 -2.86 11.64
C GLY A 219 9.56 -1.70 12.38
N LYS A 220 9.98 -0.45 12.15
CA LYS A 220 9.46 0.75 12.82
C LYS A 220 8.72 1.66 11.86
N LEU A 221 7.76 2.41 12.39
CA LEU A 221 7.15 3.54 11.69
C LEU A 221 8.07 4.76 11.83
N ILE A 222 8.66 5.20 10.71
CA ILE A 222 9.62 6.31 10.71
C ILE A 222 8.91 7.65 10.57
N SER A 223 7.85 7.69 9.74
CA SER A 223 7.05 8.89 9.53
C SER A 223 5.60 8.52 9.20
N LEU A 224 4.66 9.41 9.52
CA LEU A 224 3.23 9.23 9.29
C LEU A 224 2.59 10.58 8.96
N GLY A 225 1.88 10.65 7.86
CA GLY A 225 1.14 11.86 7.46
C GLY A 225 0.47 11.72 6.11
N THR A 226 -0.26 12.75 5.70
CA THR A 226 -0.70 12.88 4.31
C THR A 226 0.49 13.25 3.41
N LEU A 227 0.38 13.03 2.10
CA LEU A 227 1.43 13.40 1.15
C LEU A 227 1.84 14.88 1.32
N LYS A 228 0.86 15.76 1.50
CA LYS A 228 1.09 17.19 1.75
C LYS A 228 1.88 17.43 3.05
N GLN A 229 1.49 16.78 4.15
CA GLN A 229 2.19 16.92 5.43
C GLN A 229 3.64 16.43 5.35
N LEU A 230 3.88 15.29 4.68
CA LEU A 230 5.22 14.76 4.50
C LEU A 230 6.09 15.71 3.67
N ARG A 231 5.57 16.24 2.55
CA ARG A 231 6.30 17.23 1.73
C ARG A 231 6.58 18.53 2.50
N SER A 232 5.60 19.06 3.21
CA SER A 232 5.81 20.30 3.99
C SER A 232 6.79 20.12 5.16
N ALA A 233 6.88 18.91 5.73
CA ALA A 233 7.83 18.62 6.82
C ALA A 233 9.27 18.49 6.34
N HIS A 234 9.48 18.01 5.10
CA HIS A 234 10.82 17.73 4.54
C HIS A 234 11.28 18.79 3.52
N GLY A 235 10.35 19.53 2.93
CA GLY A 235 10.60 20.55 1.91
C GLY A 235 9.93 20.24 0.59
N GLU A 236 9.27 21.25 0.01
CA GLU A 236 8.55 21.14 -1.27
C GLU A 236 9.47 21.35 -2.48
N GLY A 237 10.61 22.03 -2.30
CA GLY A 237 11.65 22.24 -3.31
C GLY A 237 12.86 21.35 -3.08
N LEU A 238 13.44 20.81 -4.15
CA LEU A 238 14.64 20.00 -4.12
C LEU A 238 15.65 20.46 -5.15
N ILE A 239 16.91 20.56 -4.72
CA ILE A 239 18.06 20.65 -5.61
C ILE A 239 18.81 19.33 -5.56
N MET A 240 18.99 18.72 -6.72
CA MET A 240 19.88 17.59 -6.92
C MET A 240 21.20 18.10 -7.49
N LYS A 241 22.32 17.83 -6.81
CA LYS A 241 23.65 18.20 -7.26
C LYS A 241 24.49 16.97 -7.50
N GLN A 242 25.03 16.84 -8.70
CA GLN A 242 25.93 15.75 -9.04
C GLN A 242 27.27 15.98 -8.33
N LEU A 243 27.68 15.03 -7.50
CA LEU A 243 29.01 15.06 -6.88
C LEU A 243 30.07 14.75 -7.91
N SER A 244 31.09 15.63 -8.04
CA SER A 244 32.25 15.38 -8.88
C SER A 244 33.02 14.19 -8.34
N VAL A 245 33.34 13.22 -9.19
CA VAL A 245 34.18 12.07 -8.84
C VAL A 245 35.60 12.60 -8.57
N THR A 246 35.98 12.76 -7.32
CA THR A 246 37.40 12.88 -6.95
C THR A 246 38.03 11.49 -7.08
N THR A 247 38.97 11.34 -8.01
CA THR A 247 39.65 10.12 -8.46
C THR A 247 40.55 9.47 -7.40
N THR A 248 40.04 9.12 -6.22
CA THR A 248 40.86 8.47 -5.18
C THR A 248 40.22 7.23 -4.50
N SER A 249 39.08 6.74 -4.97
CA SER A 249 38.54 5.44 -4.56
C SER A 249 37.86 4.74 -5.72
N ASN A 250 38.12 3.43 -5.86
CA ASN A 250 37.58 2.54 -6.90
C ASN A 250 36.04 2.33 -6.84
N ASP A 251 35.31 3.25 -6.24
CA ASP A 251 33.85 3.20 -6.14
C ASP A 251 33.26 4.19 -7.14
N SER A 252 32.86 3.67 -8.30
CA SER A 252 32.30 4.43 -9.42
C SER A 252 30.81 4.79 -9.25
N SER A 253 30.34 4.95 -8.02
CA SER A 253 29.00 5.47 -7.74
C SER A 253 28.98 6.99 -7.96
N ARG A 254 28.36 7.44 -9.05
CA ARG A 254 28.01 8.85 -9.25
C ARG A 254 27.04 9.24 -8.13
N GLY A 255 27.57 9.84 -7.05
CA GLY A 255 26.76 10.31 -5.94
C GLY A 255 25.95 11.54 -6.33
N TRP A 256 24.73 11.62 -5.81
CA TRP A 256 23.92 12.82 -5.85
C TRP A 256 23.79 13.35 -4.43
N GLU A 257 23.90 14.67 -4.27
CA GLU A 257 23.59 15.39 -3.05
C GLU A 257 22.18 15.98 -3.20
N TYR A 258 21.34 15.81 -2.17
CA TYR A 258 19.97 16.27 -2.14
C TYR A 258 19.85 17.40 -1.13
N LEU A 259 19.44 18.58 -1.60
CA LEU A 259 19.24 19.77 -0.76
C LEU A 259 17.74 20.12 -0.79
N PHE A 260 17.09 20.01 0.36
CA PHE A 260 15.66 20.31 0.50
C PHE A 260 15.45 21.78 0.89
N PHE A 261 14.40 22.37 0.33
CA PHE A 261 13.99 23.75 0.55
C PHE A 261 12.49 23.80 0.88
N PRO A 262 12.05 24.75 1.74
CA PRO A 262 10.63 24.91 2.08
C PRO A 262 9.72 25.08 0.87
N SER A 263 10.22 25.74 -0.19
CA SER A 263 9.49 25.95 -1.43
C SER A 263 10.39 25.79 -2.67
N LEU A 264 9.76 25.56 -3.82
CA LEU A 264 10.44 25.54 -5.12
C LEU A 264 11.05 26.92 -5.47
N GLU A 265 10.44 27.99 -4.99
CA GLU A 265 10.93 29.36 -5.19
C GLU A 265 12.27 29.59 -4.46
N GLU A 266 12.35 29.19 -3.19
CA GLU A 266 13.59 29.27 -2.41
C GLU A 266 14.71 28.40 -3.01
N ALA A 267 14.38 27.20 -3.51
CA ALA A 267 15.34 26.36 -4.22
C ALA A 267 15.88 27.05 -5.49
N ASN A 268 15.02 27.72 -6.26
CA ASN A 268 15.44 28.49 -7.43
C ASN A 268 16.29 29.72 -7.06
N ILE A 269 15.96 30.44 -5.98
CA ILE A 269 16.76 31.55 -5.47
C ILE A 269 18.16 31.06 -5.10
N TYR A 270 18.24 29.96 -4.34
CA TYR A 270 19.52 29.35 -3.98
C TYR A 270 20.36 28.96 -5.20
N LEU A 271 19.74 28.27 -6.19
CA LEU A 271 20.42 27.88 -7.43
C LEU A 271 20.98 29.11 -8.17
N ASN A 272 20.20 30.21 -8.21
CA ASN A 272 20.63 31.44 -8.92
C ASN A 272 21.82 32.14 -8.24
N GLN A 273 22.03 31.93 -6.96
CA GLN A 273 23.14 32.47 -6.19
C GLN A 273 24.43 31.63 -6.33
N GLN A 274 24.35 30.41 -6.88
CA GLN A 274 25.53 29.57 -7.04
C GLN A 274 26.41 30.06 -8.21
N PRO A 275 27.73 30.17 -8.01
CA PRO A 275 28.65 30.58 -9.07
C PRO A 275 28.79 29.53 -10.19
N ASP A 276 28.69 28.26 -9.83
CA ASP A 276 28.67 27.13 -10.77
C ASP A 276 27.39 26.33 -10.58
N LYS A 277 26.59 26.25 -11.65
CA LYS A 277 25.31 25.50 -11.68
C LYS A 277 25.44 24.17 -12.41
N THR A 278 26.65 23.80 -12.82
CA THR A 278 26.90 22.57 -13.59
C THR A 278 26.51 21.36 -12.74
N GLY A 279 25.68 20.48 -13.32
CA GLY A 279 25.21 19.28 -12.63
C GLY A 279 24.19 19.52 -11.51
N MET A 280 23.62 20.75 -11.41
CA MET A 280 22.54 21.04 -10.48
C MET A 280 21.19 21.08 -11.19
N MET A 281 20.18 20.44 -10.58
CA MET A 281 18.81 20.41 -11.08
C MET A 281 17.84 20.78 -9.97
N VAL A 282 16.91 21.69 -10.26
CA VAL A 282 15.80 22.05 -9.35
C VAL A 282 14.51 21.36 -9.82
N ARG A 283 13.80 20.78 -8.89
CA ARG A 283 12.45 20.23 -9.12
C ARG A 283 11.64 20.20 -7.81
N PRO A 284 10.31 20.03 -7.88
CA PRO A 284 9.53 19.69 -6.70
C PRO A 284 10.03 18.35 -6.10
N SER A 285 10.03 18.27 -4.77
CA SER A 285 10.31 17.02 -4.06
C SER A 285 9.18 16.01 -4.29
N ASN A 286 9.52 14.74 -4.38
CA ASN A 286 8.57 13.63 -4.43
C ASN A 286 8.71 12.73 -3.20
N LEU A 287 7.88 11.71 -3.10
CA LEU A 287 7.89 10.79 -1.97
C LEU A 287 9.19 9.95 -1.90
N GLU A 288 9.84 9.71 -3.06
CA GLU A 288 11.11 9.00 -3.12
C GLU A 288 12.25 9.78 -2.46
N ASP A 289 12.29 11.09 -2.70
CA ASP A 289 13.29 11.97 -2.10
C ASP A 289 13.14 11.99 -0.57
N ILE A 290 11.90 12.12 -0.08
CA ILE A 290 11.60 12.10 1.35
C ILE A 290 11.99 10.76 1.96
N PHE A 291 11.73 9.66 1.25
CA PHE A 291 12.11 8.34 1.73
C PHE A 291 13.63 8.19 1.84
N VAL A 292 14.38 8.65 0.83
CA VAL A 292 15.86 8.63 0.84
C VAL A 292 16.40 9.48 1.98
N GLU A 293 15.84 10.66 2.20
CA GLU A 293 16.24 11.54 3.32
C GLU A 293 16.03 10.86 4.68
N LEU A 294 14.85 10.24 4.88
CA LEU A 294 14.49 9.61 6.15
C LEU A 294 15.27 8.33 6.46
N THR A 295 15.64 7.57 5.44
CA THR A 295 16.21 6.22 5.62
C THR A 295 17.68 6.12 5.19
N GLY A 296 18.19 7.09 4.45
CA GLY A 296 19.51 7.05 3.83
C GLY A 296 19.67 5.97 2.76
N ARG A 297 18.57 5.42 2.24
CA ARG A 297 18.54 4.30 1.27
C ARG A 297 17.60 4.59 0.12
N GLN A 298 17.97 4.16 -1.09
CA GLN A 298 17.05 4.10 -2.23
C GLN A 298 16.20 2.82 -2.17
N LEU A 299 14.93 2.88 -2.54
CA LEU A 299 14.10 1.70 -2.77
C LEU A 299 14.50 1.09 -4.14
N ASN A 300 15.07 -0.12 -4.12
CA ASN A 300 15.39 -0.90 -5.32
C ASN A 300 14.17 -1.68 -5.78
#